data_79f6ec772320ad7bb708f0317d7c635c
#
_entry.id   79f6ec772320ad7bb708f0317d7c635c
#
_cell.length_a   1.000
_cell.length_b   1.000
_cell.length_c   1.000
_cell.angle_alpha   90.00
_cell.angle_beta   90.00
_cell.angle_gamma   90.00
#
_symmetry.space_group_name_H-M   'P 1'
#
loop_
_entity.id
_entity.type
_entity.pdbx_description
1 polymer ?
#
loop_
_entity_poly.entity_id
_entity_poly.type
_entity_poly.pdbx_seq_one_letter_code
_entity_poly.pdbx_strand_id
1 'polypeptide(L)'
;MKRHAIRTVAFAGAFLSVILSVAQAQEKDEIGLVIGATVTSGRNFASGSAPASFDSSLALGAEYDHRVLSGHRVALYGGVDFLASPLDVKVGNPAADVIGQYAYVFLTPHVRVKFNPEGGLSPWLSFGGGYVRFLEKKPTDGPSFVPGANTGTFVFGGGVDTRTVLQVFRSPIGFRAEVRDFYSGSPNYNQPVRGSLQNNVVFTGGLLIKF
;
A
#
# COMPACT_ATOMS: atom_id res chain seq x y z
N MET A 1 20.76 -5.24 24.55
CA MET A 1 19.47 -5.73 23.99
C MET A 1 18.19 -5.21 24.66
N LYS A 2 18.15 -4.83 25.95
CA LYS A 2 16.90 -4.37 26.63
C LYS A 2 16.38 -2.98 26.25
N ARG A 3 17.22 -2.07 25.73
CA ARG A 3 16.80 -0.67 25.41
C ARG A 3 16.00 -0.50 24.10
N HIS A 4 16.13 -1.44 23.16
CA HIS A 4 15.36 -1.37 21.90
C HIS A 4 13.90 -1.84 22.05
N ALA A 5 13.67 -2.85 22.90
CA ALA A 5 12.32 -3.37 23.16
C ALA A 5 11.40 -2.31 23.81
N ILE A 6 11.95 -1.50 24.73
CA ILE A 6 11.16 -0.46 25.43
C ILE A 6 10.73 0.66 24.46
N ARG A 7 11.55 1.02 23.48
CA ARG A 7 11.19 2.05 22.48
C ARG A 7 10.11 1.59 21.52
N THR A 8 10.12 0.31 21.13
CA THR A 8 9.09 -0.25 20.23
C THR A 8 7.73 -0.35 20.93
N VAL A 9 7.70 -0.73 22.19
CA VAL A 9 6.47 -0.79 23.00
C VAL A 9 5.89 0.61 23.26
N ALA A 10 6.76 1.60 23.51
CA ALA A 10 6.31 2.99 23.71
C ALA A 10 5.72 3.61 22.43
N PHE A 11 6.27 3.28 21.26
CA PHE A 11 5.74 3.75 19.96
C PHE A 11 4.39 3.08 19.65
N ALA A 12 4.25 1.79 19.88
CA ALA A 12 2.98 1.08 19.70
C ALA A 12 1.91 1.58 20.68
N GLY A 13 2.27 1.89 21.93
CA GLY A 13 1.36 2.45 22.93
C GLY A 13 0.91 3.89 22.61
N ALA A 14 1.81 4.72 22.08
CA ALA A 14 1.48 6.07 21.65
C ALA A 14 0.56 6.08 20.41
N PHE A 15 0.77 5.15 19.47
CA PHE A 15 -0.11 5.00 18.31
C PHE A 15 -1.51 4.53 18.72
N LEU A 16 -1.59 3.60 19.68
CA LEU A 16 -2.87 3.10 20.20
C LEU A 16 -3.63 4.18 20.99
N SER A 17 -2.94 5.07 21.73
CA SER A 17 -3.57 6.13 22.50
C SER A 17 -4.12 7.27 21.62
N VAL A 18 -3.50 7.55 20.48
CA VAL A 18 -4.03 8.52 19.50
C VAL A 18 -5.33 8.01 18.88
N ILE A 19 -5.43 6.71 18.62
CA ILE A 19 -6.65 6.08 18.08
C ILE A 19 -7.80 6.15 19.09
N LEU A 20 -7.53 6.06 20.40
CA LEU A 20 -8.55 6.02 21.44
C LEU A 20 -9.12 7.41 21.81
N SER A 21 -8.42 8.50 21.50
CA SER A 21 -8.87 9.86 21.85
C SER A 21 -9.84 10.49 20.84
N VAL A 22 -10.02 9.91 19.65
CA VAL A 22 -10.85 10.47 18.56
C VAL A 22 -12.29 9.95 18.56
N ALA A 23 -12.65 9.06 19.49
CA ALA A 23 -13.93 8.31 19.50
C ALA A 23 -15.21 9.11 19.83
N GLN A 24 -15.22 10.43 19.71
CA GLN A 24 -16.42 11.25 19.99
C GLN A 24 -16.95 12.10 18.82
N ALA A 25 -16.34 12.05 17.64
CA ALA A 25 -16.86 12.71 16.45
C ALA A 25 -17.68 11.72 15.62
N GLN A 26 -18.86 12.11 15.16
CA GLN A 26 -19.70 11.35 14.21
C GLN A 26 -18.82 10.59 13.23
N GLU A 27 -19.02 9.28 13.02
CA GLU A 27 -18.31 8.32 12.15
C GLU A 27 -17.85 8.92 10.79
N LYS A 28 -16.96 9.91 10.85
CA LYS A 28 -16.43 10.62 9.67
C LYS A 28 -15.08 10.10 9.25
N ASP A 29 -14.40 9.45 10.16
CA ASP A 29 -13.04 8.98 9.97
C ASP A 29 -12.98 7.45 9.88
N GLU A 30 -12.17 6.96 8.98
CA GLU A 30 -11.96 5.54 8.77
C GLU A 30 -10.45 5.23 8.76
N ILE A 31 -10.05 4.15 9.43
CA ILE A 31 -8.70 3.58 9.31
C ILE A 31 -8.83 2.18 8.74
N GLY A 32 -8.15 1.94 7.62
CA GLY A 32 -7.97 0.63 7.02
C GLY A 32 -6.62 0.05 7.44
N LEU A 33 -6.60 -1.21 7.87
CA LEU A 33 -5.37 -2.00 8.05
C LEU A 33 -5.45 -3.20 7.13
N VAL A 34 -4.59 -3.26 6.13
CA VAL A 34 -4.71 -4.22 5.03
C VAL A 34 -3.44 -5.04 4.85
N ILE A 35 -3.65 -6.28 4.41
CA ILE A 35 -2.60 -7.23 4.07
C ILE A 35 -2.96 -7.92 2.76
N GLY A 36 -1.98 -8.23 1.94
CA GLY A 36 -2.22 -8.91 0.68
C GLY A 36 -0.97 -9.16 -0.14
N ALA A 37 -1.10 -9.10 -1.46
CA ALA A 37 -0.03 -9.38 -2.39
C ALA A 37 0.08 -8.29 -3.44
N THR A 38 1.32 -8.03 -3.85
CA THR A 38 1.65 -7.18 -4.99
C THR A 38 2.11 -8.01 -6.16
N VAL A 39 1.62 -7.67 -7.34
CA VAL A 39 2.09 -8.20 -8.64
C VAL A 39 2.66 -7.02 -9.42
N THR A 40 3.95 -7.09 -9.72
CA THR A 40 4.66 -6.03 -10.46
C THR A 40 4.88 -6.47 -11.90
N SER A 41 4.65 -5.58 -12.86
CA SER A 41 4.86 -5.85 -14.28
C SER A 41 6.35 -6.05 -14.59
N GLY A 42 6.67 -7.09 -15.38
CA GLY A 42 8.02 -7.34 -15.88
C GLY A 42 8.57 -6.21 -16.77
N ARG A 43 9.89 -6.10 -16.87
CA ARG A 43 10.59 -5.05 -17.62
C ARG A 43 11.64 -5.60 -18.56
N ASN A 44 11.75 -5.00 -19.75
CA ASN A 44 12.81 -5.28 -20.70
C ASN A 44 13.94 -4.26 -20.52
N PHE A 45 15.17 -4.75 -20.49
CA PHE A 45 16.34 -3.88 -20.54
C PHE A 45 16.56 -3.34 -21.95
N ALA A 46 17.08 -2.12 -22.08
CA ALA A 46 17.35 -1.49 -23.38
C ALA A 46 18.48 -2.20 -24.14
N SER A 47 19.40 -2.83 -23.42
CA SER A 47 20.54 -3.58 -23.96
C SER A 47 20.19 -4.90 -24.64
N GLY A 48 18.89 -5.27 -24.73
CA GLY A 48 18.49 -6.55 -25.32
C GLY A 48 18.80 -7.79 -24.48
N SER A 49 19.27 -7.59 -23.24
CA SER A 49 19.44 -8.64 -22.26
C SER A 49 18.08 -9.23 -21.83
N ALA A 50 18.10 -10.38 -21.16
CA ALA A 50 16.90 -11.05 -20.68
C ALA A 50 15.99 -10.11 -19.87
N PRO A 51 14.66 -10.25 -19.98
CA PRO A 51 13.73 -9.39 -19.25
C PRO A 51 13.88 -9.58 -17.72
N ALA A 52 13.80 -8.50 -16.96
CA ALA A 52 13.62 -8.58 -15.52
C ALA A 52 12.18 -9.01 -15.22
N SER A 53 12.02 -10.02 -14.41
CA SER A 53 10.74 -10.43 -13.84
C SER A 53 10.72 -10.18 -12.34
N PHE A 54 9.52 -10.03 -11.78
CA PHE A 54 9.31 -9.75 -10.37
C PHE A 54 8.42 -10.84 -9.79
N ASP A 55 8.83 -11.37 -8.65
CA ASP A 55 7.95 -12.27 -7.91
C ASP A 55 6.83 -11.49 -7.22
N SER A 56 5.71 -12.16 -7.00
CA SER A 56 4.66 -11.64 -6.14
C SER A 56 5.19 -11.48 -4.72
N SER A 57 4.86 -10.37 -4.09
CA SER A 57 5.40 -10.00 -2.79
C SER A 57 4.27 -9.66 -1.81
N LEU A 58 4.56 -9.83 -0.52
CA LEU A 58 3.66 -9.42 0.54
C LEU A 58 3.45 -7.90 0.50
N ALA A 59 2.19 -7.46 0.61
CA ALA A 59 1.81 -6.08 0.77
C ALA A 59 1.20 -5.86 2.15
N LEU A 60 1.66 -4.84 2.85
CA LEU A 60 1.12 -4.39 4.14
C LEU A 60 0.78 -2.92 4.03
N GLY A 61 -0.43 -2.54 4.43
CA GLY A 61 -0.89 -1.17 4.31
C GLY A 61 -1.68 -0.66 5.50
N ALA A 62 -1.64 0.66 5.65
CA ALA A 62 -2.49 1.42 6.53
C ALA A 62 -3.07 2.61 5.76
N GLU A 63 -4.34 2.85 5.90
CA GLU A 63 -5.08 3.90 5.21
C GLU A 63 -5.82 4.75 6.22
N TYR A 64 -5.87 6.04 5.95
CA TYR A 64 -6.72 6.96 6.69
C TYR A 64 -7.62 7.71 5.70
N ASP A 65 -8.90 7.73 5.98
CA ASP A 65 -9.91 8.41 5.17
C ASP A 65 -10.76 9.32 6.05
N HIS A 66 -10.94 10.55 5.61
CA HIS A 66 -11.87 11.52 6.21
C HIS A 66 -13.04 11.77 5.26
N ARG A 67 -14.28 11.66 5.75
CA ARG A 67 -15.48 11.92 4.97
C ARG A 67 -15.68 13.42 4.78
N VAL A 68 -15.47 13.88 3.56
CA VAL A 68 -15.59 15.29 3.17
C VAL A 68 -17.04 15.66 2.83
N LEU A 69 -17.74 14.77 2.11
CA LEU A 69 -19.15 14.96 1.75
C LEU A 69 -19.96 13.72 2.09
N SER A 70 -21.11 13.94 2.69
CA SER A 70 -22.06 12.90 3.06
C SER A 70 -23.30 12.99 2.21
N GLY A 71 -23.60 11.92 1.48
CA GLY A 71 -24.84 11.74 0.78
C GLY A 71 -25.42 10.35 1.08
N HIS A 72 -26.71 10.18 0.97
CA HIS A 72 -27.37 8.91 1.31
C HIS A 72 -26.94 7.75 0.42
N ARG A 73 -26.66 8.01 -0.87
CA ARG A 73 -26.22 7.01 -1.85
C ARG A 73 -24.74 7.05 -2.16
N VAL A 74 -24.10 8.19 -1.97
CA VAL A 74 -22.70 8.41 -2.32
C VAL A 74 -22.06 9.29 -1.26
N ALA A 75 -20.87 8.94 -0.81
CA ALA A 75 -20.04 9.74 0.06
C ALA A 75 -18.66 9.95 -0.58
N LEU A 76 -18.06 11.11 -0.32
CA LEU A 76 -16.73 11.48 -0.77
C LEU A 76 -15.79 11.52 0.42
N TYR A 77 -14.63 10.89 0.26
CA TYR A 77 -13.56 10.87 1.25
C TYR A 77 -12.28 11.45 0.65
N GLY A 78 -11.52 12.15 1.48
CA GLY A 78 -10.13 12.48 1.22
C GLY A 78 -9.26 11.71 2.19
N GLY A 79 -8.19 11.11 1.70
CA GLY A 79 -7.39 10.25 2.54
C GLY A 79 -5.93 10.15 2.13
N VAL A 80 -5.20 9.30 2.84
CA VAL A 80 -3.82 8.97 2.57
C VAL A 80 -3.57 7.48 2.79
N ASP A 81 -2.86 6.87 1.84
CA ASP A 81 -2.43 5.48 1.92
C ASP A 81 -0.94 5.40 2.23
N PHE A 82 -0.60 4.49 3.09
CA PHE A 82 0.74 3.99 3.31
C PHE A 82 0.78 2.51 2.96
N LEU A 83 1.58 2.13 1.96
CA LEU A 83 1.74 0.74 1.55
C LEU A 83 3.22 0.38 1.49
N ALA A 84 3.61 -0.73 2.08
CA ALA A 84 4.96 -1.27 2.04
C ALA A 84 4.96 -2.67 1.42
N SER A 85 5.90 -2.92 0.51
CA SER A 85 6.03 -4.23 -0.13
C SER A 85 7.50 -4.55 -0.43
N PRO A 86 8.04 -5.66 0.12
CA PRO A 86 9.32 -6.19 -0.31
C PRO A 86 9.16 -6.90 -1.66
N LEU A 87 10.15 -6.78 -2.54
CA LEU A 87 10.18 -7.40 -3.85
C LEU A 87 11.53 -8.02 -4.14
N ASP A 88 11.50 -9.21 -4.76
CA ASP A 88 12.68 -9.85 -5.31
C ASP A 88 12.74 -9.58 -6.82
N VAL A 89 13.85 -9.00 -7.28
CA VAL A 89 14.09 -8.78 -8.70
C VAL A 89 14.86 -9.97 -9.25
N LYS A 90 14.27 -10.62 -10.24
CA LYS A 90 14.91 -11.74 -10.95
C LYS A 90 15.16 -11.36 -12.41
N VAL A 91 16.28 -11.74 -12.97
CA VAL A 91 16.52 -11.64 -14.42
C VAL A 91 15.98 -12.88 -15.12
N GLY A 92 15.17 -12.67 -16.12
CA GLY A 92 14.33 -13.65 -16.76
C GLY A 92 15.03 -14.76 -17.50
N ASN A 93 15.46 -15.75 -16.74
CA ASN A 93 15.70 -17.11 -17.24
C ASN A 93 15.16 -18.04 -16.13
N PRO A 94 14.47 -19.17 -16.44
CA PRO A 94 13.92 -20.06 -15.40
C PRO A 94 14.93 -20.55 -14.36
N ALA A 95 16.22 -20.43 -14.63
CA ALA A 95 17.32 -20.77 -13.73
C ALA A 95 18.06 -19.54 -13.20
N ALA A 96 17.53 -18.33 -13.37
CA ALA A 96 18.25 -17.12 -12.99
C ALA A 96 18.24 -16.89 -11.48
N ASP A 97 19.43 -16.67 -10.95
CA ASP A 97 19.63 -16.21 -9.60
C ASP A 97 18.98 -14.83 -9.40
N VAL A 98 18.53 -14.55 -8.19
CA VAL A 98 18.04 -13.23 -7.80
C VAL A 98 19.20 -12.24 -7.95
N ILE A 99 19.07 -11.28 -8.87
CA ILE A 99 20.11 -10.27 -9.14
C ILE A 99 20.12 -9.22 -8.03
N GLY A 100 18.99 -8.92 -7.43
CA GLY A 100 18.89 -7.96 -6.37
C GLY A 100 17.52 -8.00 -5.72
N GLN A 101 17.46 -7.42 -4.54
CA GLN A 101 16.23 -7.29 -3.76
C GLN A 101 16.03 -5.84 -3.42
N TYR A 102 14.79 -5.38 -3.47
CA TYR A 102 14.42 -4.08 -2.94
C TYR A 102 13.05 -4.15 -2.29
N ALA A 103 12.83 -3.25 -1.37
CA ALA A 103 11.52 -2.98 -0.83
C ALA A 103 11.03 -1.64 -1.36
N TYR A 104 9.73 -1.41 -1.39
CA TYR A 104 9.20 -0.09 -1.66
C TYR A 104 8.14 0.32 -0.66
N VAL A 105 8.03 1.64 -0.50
CA VAL A 105 7.04 2.26 0.34
C VAL A 105 6.34 3.34 -0.48
N PHE A 106 5.02 3.23 -0.59
CA PHE A 106 4.16 4.25 -1.16
C PHE A 106 3.56 5.12 -0.06
N LEU A 107 3.47 6.41 -0.34
CA LEU A 107 2.69 7.37 0.42
C LEU A 107 1.84 8.16 -0.59
N THR A 108 0.55 7.91 -0.61
CA THR A 108 -0.35 8.39 -1.66
C THR A 108 -1.60 9.04 -1.08
N PRO A 109 -1.65 10.37 -1.00
CA PRO A 109 -2.91 11.10 -0.89
C PRO A 109 -3.89 10.70 -1.99
N HIS A 110 -5.17 10.51 -1.64
CA HIS A 110 -6.18 10.09 -2.58
C HIS A 110 -7.55 10.69 -2.30
N VAL A 111 -8.42 10.59 -3.29
CA VAL A 111 -9.86 10.82 -3.17
C VAL A 111 -10.57 9.49 -3.39
N ARG A 112 -11.55 9.18 -2.55
CA ARG A 112 -12.37 7.97 -2.62
C ARG A 112 -13.84 8.34 -2.73
N VAL A 113 -14.52 7.75 -3.69
CA VAL A 113 -15.98 7.81 -3.83
C VAL A 113 -16.54 6.47 -3.38
N LYS A 114 -17.34 6.48 -2.32
CA LYS A 114 -17.99 5.30 -1.74
C LYS A 114 -19.47 5.33 -2.06
N PHE A 115 -19.96 4.23 -2.63
CA PHE A 115 -21.36 4.05 -2.95
C PHE A 115 -22.06 3.31 -1.82
N ASN A 116 -23.30 3.70 -1.54
CA ASN A 116 -24.11 3.12 -0.47
C ASN A 116 -23.39 3.04 0.88
N PRO A 117 -22.86 4.16 1.39
CA PRO A 117 -21.94 4.17 2.54
C PRO A 117 -22.55 3.63 3.83
N GLU A 118 -23.90 3.61 3.94
CA GLU A 118 -24.65 3.10 5.09
C GLU A 118 -25.18 1.67 4.86
N GLY A 119 -24.94 1.10 3.68
CA GLY A 119 -25.42 -0.24 3.31
C GLY A 119 -24.64 -1.39 3.93
N GLY A 120 -25.11 -2.60 3.71
CA GLY A 120 -24.42 -3.83 4.13
C GLY A 120 -23.06 -4.01 3.45
N LEU A 121 -23.01 -3.64 2.17
CA LEU A 121 -21.80 -3.57 1.35
C LEU A 121 -21.72 -2.20 0.71
N SER A 122 -20.52 -1.61 0.73
CA SER A 122 -20.24 -0.28 0.21
C SER A 122 -19.10 -0.37 -0.81
N PRO A 123 -19.40 -0.55 -2.11
CA PRO A 123 -18.40 -0.47 -3.16
C PRO A 123 -17.80 0.93 -3.22
N TRP A 124 -16.54 1.03 -3.62
CA TRP A 124 -15.87 2.31 -3.76
C TRP A 124 -14.84 2.30 -4.89
N LEU A 125 -14.53 3.50 -5.38
CA LEU A 125 -13.44 3.78 -6.30
C LEU A 125 -12.55 4.85 -5.70
N SER A 126 -11.25 4.76 -5.93
CA SER A 126 -10.29 5.78 -5.50
C SER A 126 -9.28 6.10 -6.60
N PHE A 127 -8.78 7.33 -6.56
CA PHE A 127 -7.67 7.77 -7.37
C PHE A 127 -6.84 8.77 -6.58
N GLY A 128 -5.55 8.79 -6.84
CA GLY A 128 -4.64 9.66 -6.13
C GLY A 128 -3.27 9.74 -6.77
N GLY A 129 -2.39 10.42 -6.12
CA GLY A 129 -1.01 10.52 -6.56
C GLY A 129 -0.13 10.88 -5.39
N GLY A 130 1.10 10.48 -5.46
CA GLY A 130 2.02 10.67 -4.36
C GLY A 130 3.43 10.25 -4.70
N TYR A 131 4.03 9.54 -3.82
CA TYR A 131 5.44 9.29 -3.78
C TYR A 131 5.74 7.84 -3.46
N VAL A 132 6.72 7.27 -4.15
CA VAL A 132 7.28 5.97 -3.83
C VAL A 132 8.76 6.09 -3.54
N ARG A 133 9.19 5.43 -2.48
CA ARG A 133 10.58 5.24 -2.14
C ARG A 133 10.96 3.78 -2.32
N PHE A 134 11.91 3.52 -3.21
CA PHE A 134 12.56 2.24 -3.34
C PHE A 134 13.72 2.16 -2.36
N LEU A 135 13.70 1.15 -1.50
CA LEU A 135 14.71 0.90 -0.47
C LEU A 135 15.61 -0.22 -0.95
N GLU A 136 16.89 0.05 -1.03
CA GLU A 136 17.88 -0.98 -1.28
C GLU A 136 17.87 -2.01 -0.16
N LYS A 137 17.79 -3.26 -0.54
CA LYS A 137 17.96 -4.39 0.36
C LYS A 137 19.28 -5.05 0.02
N LYS A 138 20.28 -4.90 0.87
CA LYS A 138 21.59 -5.54 0.66
C LYS A 138 21.41 -7.05 0.70
N PRO A 139 21.75 -7.79 -0.37
CA PRO A 139 21.83 -9.23 -0.31
C PRO A 139 22.89 -9.64 0.71
N THR A 140 22.75 -10.80 1.31
CA THR A 140 23.71 -11.33 2.29
C THR A 140 25.08 -11.57 1.66
N ASP A 141 25.11 -11.87 0.36
CA ASP A 141 26.32 -12.15 -0.41
C ASP A 141 26.23 -11.45 -1.78
N GLY A 142 26.99 -10.35 -1.93
CA GLY A 142 27.18 -9.68 -3.22
C GLY A 142 26.78 -8.20 -3.27
N PRO A 143 27.14 -7.50 -4.34
CA PRO A 143 26.76 -6.10 -4.52
C PRO A 143 25.27 -5.99 -4.80
N SER A 144 24.58 -5.05 -4.15
CA SER A 144 23.21 -4.71 -4.48
C SER A 144 23.10 -4.19 -5.91
N PHE A 145 22.17 -4.75 -6.67
CA PHE A 145 21.94 -4.36 -8.06
C PHE A 145 20.95 -3.19 -8.19
N VAL A 146 20.09 -2.98 -7.20
CA VAL A 146 19.04 -1.96 -7.23
C VAL A 146 19.31 -0.92 -6.14
N PRO A 147 19.96 0.20 -6.47
CA PRO A 147 20.15 1.28 -5.51
C PRO A 147 18.82 1.94 -5.17
N GLY A 148 18.77 2.51 -3.99
CA GLY A 148 17.61 3.27 -3.52
C GLY A 148 17.26 4.40 -4.48
N ALA A 149 15.98 4.57 -4.77
CA ALA A 149 15.46 5.61 -5.65
C ALA A 149 14.13 6.16 -5.14
N ASN A 150 13.82 7.37 -5.58
CA ASN A 150 12.57 8.04 -5.23
C ASN A 150 11.89 8.50 -6.52
N THR A 151 10.58 8.31 -6.63
CA THR A 151 9.82 8.75 -7.80
C THR A 151 8.36 9.05 -7.46
N GLY A 152 7.69 9.77 -8.35
CA GLY A 152 6.25 9.98 -8.25
C GLY A 152 5.47 8.71 -8.58
N THR A 153 4.25 8.63 -8.08
CA THR A 153 3.30 7.56 -8.38
C THR A 153 1.89 8.12 -8.54
N PHE A 154 1.11 7.50 -9.42
CA PHE A 154 -0.34 7.61 -9.46
C PHE A 154 -0.94 6.31 -8.94
N VAL A 155 -2.08 6.41 -8.25
CA VAL A 155 -2.83 5.27 -7.78
C VAL A 155 -4.27 5.37 -8.23
N PHE A 156 -4.83 4.28 -8.70
CA PHE A 156 -6.25 4.14 -8.94
C PHE A 156 -6.68 2.72 -8.58
N GLY A 157 -7.91 2.58 -8.16
CA GLY A 157 -8.42 1.27 -7.79
C GLY A 157 -9.82 1.34 -7.23
N GLY A 158 -10.24 0.23 -6.67
CA GLY A 158 -11.53 0.10 -6.05
C GLY A 158 -11.59 -1.09 -5.12
N GLY A 159 -12.69 -1.12 -4.39
CA GLY A 159 -12.89 -2.17 -3.41
C GLY A 159 -14.30 -2.19 -2.88
N VAL A 160 -14.48 -2.98 -1.87
CA VAL A 160 -15.74 -3.09 -1.14
C VAL A 160 -15.47 -3.11 0.36
N ASP A 161 -16.24 -2.32 1.08
CA ASP A 161 -16.27 -2.31 2.53
C ASP A 161 -17.54 -2.98 3.02
N THR A 162 -17.42 -3.78 4.08
CA THR A 162 -18.62 -4.30 4.74
C THR A 162 -19.16 -3.30 5.76
N ARG A 163 -20.43 -3.48 6.10
CA ARG A 163 -20.98 -2.86 7.30
C ARG A 163 -20.19 -3.33 8.53
N THR A 164 -20.35 -2.62 9.63
CA THR A 164 -19.87 -3.04 10.96
C THR A 164 -20.28 -4.49 11.25
N VAL A 165 -19.25 -5.34 11.43
CA VAL A 165 -19.41 -6.76 11.75
C VAL A 165 -19.17 -6.99 13.24
N LEU A 166 -18.26 -6.20 13.81
CA LEU A 166 -17.86 -6.28 15.22
C LEU A 166 -17.81 -4.87 15.81
N GLN A 167 -17.97 -4.79 17.12
CA GLN A 167 -17.73 -3.55 17.87
C GLN A 167 -16.70 -3.83 18.96
N VAL A 168 -15.57 -3.14 18.89
CA VAL A 168 -14.47 -3.26 19.84
C VAL A 168 -14.21 -1.90 20.47
N PHE A 169 -14.28 -1.80 21.79
CA PHE A 169 -14.11 -0.55 22.55
C PHE A 169 -14.94 0.64 22.00
N ARG A 170 -16.18 0.39 21.57
CA ARG A 170 -17.09 1.35 20.93
C ARG A 170 -16.76 1.74 19.49
N SER A 171 -15.69 1.24 18.89
CA SER A 171 -15.37 1.47 17.50
C SER A 171 -16.00 0.39 16.62
N PRO A 172 -16.81 0.77 15.63
CA PRO A 172 -17.35 -0.16 14.64
C PRO A 172 -16.23 -0.69 13.74
N ILE A 173 -16.14 -2.01 13.63
CA ILE A 173 -15.16 -2.70 12.79
C ILE A 173 -15.88 -3.42 11.67
N GLY A 174 -15.47 -3.14 10.44
CA GLY A 174 -15.83 -3.86 9.22
C GLY A 174 -14.64 -4.54 8.58
N PHE A 175 -14.87 -5.12 7.40
CA PHE A 175 -13.83 -5.66 6.53
C PHE A 175 -13.74 -4.83 5.27
N ARG A 176 -12.53 -4.78 4.71
CA ARG A 176 -12.21 -4.17 3.42
C ARG A 176 -11.56 -5.20 2.52
N ALA A 177 -11.97 -5.24 1.24
CA ALA A 177 -11.27 -5.96 0.19
C ALA A 177 -11.09 -5.02 -0.99
N GLU A 178 -9.88 -4.99 -1.58
CA GLU A 178 -9.54 -4.01 -2.60
C GLU A 178 -8.51 -4.51 -3.61
N VAL A 179 -8.53 -3.86 -4.77
CA VAL A 179 -7.50 -3.94 -5.79
C VAL A 179 -7.12 -2.54 -6.22
N ARG A 180 -5.82 -2.25 -6.23
CA ARG A 180 -5.27 -0.95 -6.63
C ARG A 180 -4.05 -1.15 -7.53
N ASP A 181 -3.89 -0.27 -8.49
CA ASP A 181 -2.69 -0.18 -9.32
C ASP A 181 -1.92 1.10 -8.96
N PHE A 182 -0.70 0.92 -8.52
CA PHE A 182 0.26 2.00 -8.27
C PHE A 182 1.17 2.13 -9.49
N TYR A 183 0.86 3.08 -10.33
CA TYR A 183 1.57 3.41 -11.54
C TYR A 183 2.72 4.37 -11.23
N SER A 184 3.92 3.85 -11.11
CA SER A 184 5.08 4.59 -10.62
C SER A 184 6.23 4.62 -11.64
N GLY A 185 7.20 5.50 -11.43
CA GLY A 185 8.48 5.38 -12.07
C GLY A 185 9.19 4.07 -11.69
N SER A 186 10.12 3.63 -12.50
CA SER A 186 10.95 2.46 -12.22
C SER A 186 12.07 2.77 -11.23
N PRO A 187 12.47 1.82 -10.38
CA PRO A 187 13.72 1.95 -9.64
C PRO A 187 14.93 2.02 -10.58
N ASN A 188 16.05 2.47 -10.07
CA ASN A 188 17.29 2.49 -10.82
C ASN A 188 17.94 1.10 -10.80
N TYR A 189 17.89 0.40 -11.94
CA TYR A 189 18.51 -0.93 -12.08
C TYR A 189 19.99 -0.88 -12.47
N ASN A 190 20.66 0.29 -12.46
CA ASN A 190 21.99 0.51 -13.01
C ASN A 190 22.12 0.10 -14.48
N GLN A 191 21.02 -0.13 -15.17
CA GLN A 191 20.93 -0.40 -16.59
C GLN A 191 19.72 0.34 -17.18
N PRO A 192 19.81 0.85 -18.40
CA PRO A 192 18.70 1.48 -19.06
C PRO A 192 17.58 0.46 -19.31
N VAL A 193 16.38 0.76 -18.80
CA VAL A 193 15.16 -0.03 -19.05
C VAL A 193 14.32 0.64 -20.13
N ARG A 194 13.60 -0.14 -20.91
CA ARG A 194 12.62 0.37 -21.87
C ARG A 194 11.36 0.80 -21.12
N GLY A 195 11.03 2.08 -21.23
CA GLY A 195 9.90 2.70 -20.56
C GLY A 195 10.23 3.10 -19.11
N SER A 196 9.67 4.23 -18.69
CA SER A 196 9.96 4.85 -17.39
C SER A 196 8.94 4.50 -16.31
N LEU A 197 7.80 3.90 -16.68
CA LEU A 197 6.66 3.70 -15.79
C LEU A 197 6.37 2.21 -15.58
N GLN A 198 5.95 1.84 -14.39
CA GLN A 198 5.75 0.48 -13.91
C GLN A 198 4.42 0.36 -13.19
N ASN A 199 3.66 -0.70 -13.50
CA ASN A 199 2.44 -1.04 -12.79
C ASN A 199 2.77 -1.96 -11.61
N ASN A 200 2.19 -1.65 -10.45
CA ASN A 200 2.27 -2.46 -9.26
C ASN A 200 0.83 -2.71 -8.80
N VAL A 201 0.26 -3.81 -9.27
CA VAL A 201 -1.12 -4.19 -8.91
C VAL A 201 -1.10 -4.87 -7.55
N VAL A 202 -1.89 -4.34 -6.63
CA VAL A 202 -1.95 -4.76 -5.24
C VAL A 202 -3.35 -5.27 -4.93
N PHE A 203 -3.44 -6.48 -4.42
CA PHE A 203 -4.66 -7.10 -3.92
C PHE A 203 -4.56 -7.20 -2.42
N THR A 204 -5.46 -6.56 -1.70
CA THR A 204 -5.44 -6.57 -0.23
C THR A 204 -6.81 -6.86 0.36
N GLY A 205 -6.79 -7.39 1.57
CA GLY A 205 -7.93 -7.50 2.45
C GLY A 205 -7.55 -7.13 3.87
N GLY A 206 -8.51 -6.66 4.65
CA GLY A 206 -8.18 -6.21 6.00
C GLY A 206 -9.36 -5.72 6.81
N LEU A 207 -9.02 -5.01 7.87
CA LEU A 207 -9.96 -4.44 8.83
C LEU A 207 -10.20 -2.97 8.51
N LEU A 208 -11.44 -2.55 8.65
CA LEU A 208 -11.88 -1.17 8.55
C LEU A 208 -12.45 -0.73 9.89
N ILE A 209 -11.78 0.23 10.54
CA ILE A 209 -12.18 0.81 11.82
C ILE A 209 -12.79 2.17 11.54
N LYS A 210 -13.99 2.41 12.03
CA LYS A 210 -14.71 3.69 11.87
C LYS A 210 -14.78 4.42 13.20
N PHE A 211 -14.76 5.76 13.18
CA PHE A 211 -14.86 6.60 14.39
C PHE A 211 -15.23 8.04 14.07
#